data_21c588be96f4e31980c3e52b1a0c301f
#
_entry.id   21c588be96f4e31980c3e52b1a0c301f
#
_cell.length_a   1.000
_cell.length_b   1.000
_cell.length_c   1.000
_cell.angle_alpha   90.00
_cell.angle_beta   90.00
_cell.angle_gamma   90.00
#
_symmetry.space_group_name_H-M   'P 1'
#
loop_
_entity.id
_entity.type
_entity.pdbx_description
1 polymer ?
#
loop_
_entity_poly.entity_id
_entity_poly.type
_entity_poly.pdbx_seq_one_letter_code
_entity_poly.pdbx_strand_id
1 'polypeptide(L)'
;MKILELFLNPREIRQRLGMNQEQFWTQIGVTQSGGSRYEGGRSMPKPVRELLRLVHVEQIDLSRVKKEDFEIIEYLKTQQPRLYQGLRRDAGATRQQGEAVLHYMPAIRRQSKEASY
;
A
#
# COMPACT_ATOMS: atom_id res chain seq x y z
N MET A 1 4.16 -9.97 7.01
CA MET A 1 3.16 -8.93 7.23
C MET A 1 2.74 -8.80 8.69
N LYS A 2 2.36 -9.91 9.32
CA LYS A 2 2.00 -9.88 10.75
C LYS A 2 3.11 -9.31 11.64
N ILE A 3 4.35 -9.61 11.30
CA ILE A 3 5.51 -9.07 12.04
C ILE A 3 5.58 -7.55 11.88
N LEU A 4 5.33 -7.03 10.67
CA LEU A 4 5.29 -5.60 10.42
C LEU A 4 4.15 -4.92 11.17
N GLU A 5 3.01 -5.58 11.29
CA GLU A 5 1.87 -5.06 12.05
C GLU A 5 2.21 -4.93 13.54
N LEU A 6 2.93 -5.90 14.09
CA LEU A 6 3.33 -5.89 15.49
C LEU A 6 4.39 -4.83 15.79
N PHE A 7 5.27 -4.59 14.83
CA PHE A 7 6.38 -3.64 14.98
C PHE A 7 6.22 -2.41 14.09
N LEU A 8 4.97 -2.05 13.79
CA LEU A 8 4.68 -0.94 12.91
C LEU A 8 5.18 0.37 13.50
N ASN A 9 6.31 0.84 13.00
CA ASN A 9 6.90 2.11 13.38
C ASN A 9 6.74 3.08 12.21
N PRO A 10 5.81 4.04 12.30
CA PRO A 10 5.53 4.92 11.18
C PRO A 10 6.73 5.76 10.75
N ARG A 11 7.56 6.21 11.69
CA ARG A 11 8.77 6.98 11.34
C ARG A 11 9.72 6.14 10.49
N GLU A 12 9.94 4.89 10.87
CA GLU A 12 10.83 4.00 10.15
C GLU A 12 10.31 3.71 8.74
N ILE A 13 9.02 3.44 8.62
CA ILE A 13 8.38 3.23 7.32
C ILE A 13 8.56 4.47 6.44
N ARG A 14 8.28 5.64 7.02
CA ARG A 14 8.41 6.91 6.32
C ARG A 14 9.83 7.14 5.81
N GLN A 15 10.82 6.88 6.65
CA GLN A 15 12.23 7.05 6.29
C GLN A 15 12.64 6.11 5.17
N ARG A 16 12.19 4.86 5.21
CA ARG A 16 12.46 3.89 4.14
C ARG A 16 11.84 4.32 2.81
N LEU A 17 10.71 5.00 2.85
CA LEU A 17 10.06 5.51 1.65
C LEU A 17 10.65 6.84 1.17
N GLY A 18 11.59 7.43 1.92
CA GLY A 18 12.21 8.70 1.56
C GLY A 18 11.25 9.89 1.61
N MET A 19 10.22 9.82 2.43
CA MET A 19 9.20 10.86 2.53
C MET A 19 9.38 11.71 3.78
N ASN A 20 9.01 13.00 3.69
CA ASN A 20 8.92 13.83 4.89
C ASN A 20 7.57 13.58 5.61
N GLN A 21 7.41 14.14 6.80
CA GLN A 21 6.20 13.93 7.60
C GLN A 21 4.94 14.39 6.88
N GLU A 22 4.99 15.55 6.25
CA GLU A 22 3.83 16.09 5.54
C GLU A 22 3.40 15.17 4.40
N GLN A 23 4.33 14.75 3.56
CA GLN A 23 4.05 13.85 2.44
C GLN A 23 3.45 12.53 2.90
N PHE A 24 4.05 11.96 3.93
CA PHE A 24 3.67 10.64 4.42
C PHE A 24 2.28 10.66 5.05
N TRP A 25 2.04 11.57 5.97
CA TRP A 25 0.81 11.58 6.76
C TRP A 25 -0.39 12.15 6.00
N THR A 26 -0.19 13.16 5.16
CA THR A 26 -1.30 13.74 4.40
C THR A 26 -1.88 12.78 3.37
N GLN A 27 -1.11 11.82 2.89
CA GLN A 27 -1.62 10.78 1.98
C GLN A 27 -2.70 9.91 2.62
N ILE A 28 -2.70 9.80 3.93
CA ILE A 28 -3.73 9.05 4.65
C ILE A 28 -4.67 9.94 5.45
N GLY A 29 -4.71 11.22 5.11
CA GLY A 29 -5.66 12.16 5.71
C GLY A 29 -5.28 12.64 7.10
N VAL A 30 -4.03 12.49 7.51
CA VAL A 30 -3.52 12.94 8.81
C VAL A 30 -2.65 14.17 8.59
N THR A 31 -2.83 15.18 9.46
CA THR A 31 -2.01 16.38 9.40
C THR A 31 -0.57 16.08 9.81
N GLN A 32 0.38 16.94 9.39
CA GLN A 32 1.77 16.79 9.81
C GLN A 32 1.90 16.77 11.33
N SER A 33 1.22 17.67 12.02
CA SER A 33 1.30 17.75 13.49
C SER A 33 0.71 16.50 14.15
N GLY A 34 -0.41 15.97 13.63
CA GLY A 34 -0.97 14.71 14.10
C GLY A 34 -0.02 13.55 13.87
N GLY A 35 0.58 13.49 12.69
CA GLY A 35 1.57 12.47 12.35
C GLY A 35 2.82 12.54 13.21
N SER A 36 3.28 13.75 13.48
CA SER A 36 4.42 13.96 14.38
C SER A 36 4.17 13.40 15.77
N ARG A 37 2.95 13.55 16.28
CA ARG A 37 2.55 12.98 17.57
C ARG A 37 2.56 11.46 17.53
N TYR A 38 2.06 10.86 16.46
CA TYR A 38 2.09 9.41 16.29
C TYR A 38 3.52 8.88 16.24
N GLU A 39 4.41 9.58 15.54
CA GLU A 39 5.83 9.21 15.50
C GLU A 39 6.50 9.41 16.85
N GLY A 40 5.98 10.32 17.66
CA GLY A 40 6.45 10.58 19.02
C GLY A 40 5.92 9.63 20.07
N GLY A 41 5.12 8.64 19.69
CA GLY A 41 4.66 7.60 20.63
C GLY A 41 3.18 7.60 20.93
N ARG A 42 2.41 8.58 20.40
CA ARG A 42 0.96 8.57 20.58
C ARG A 42 0.36 7.36 19.85
N SER A 43 -0.60 6.70 20.50
CA SER A 43 -1.26 5.54 19.95
C SER A 43 -2.12 5.94 18.75
N MET A 44 -1.95 5.21 17.64
CA MET A 44 -2.75 5.43 16.43
C MET A 44 -4.11 4.73 16.56
N PRO A 45 -5.22 5.42 16.24
CA PRO A 45 -6.51 4.76 16.11
C PRO A 45 -6.47 3.68 15.02
N LYS A 46 -7.33 2.69 15.15
CA LYS A 46 -7.39 1.59 14.18
C LYS A 46 -7.53 2.06 12.72
N PRO A 47 -8.42 3.01 12.38
CA PRO A 47 -8.51 3.49 11.01
C PRO A 47 -7.21 4.06 10.46
N VAL A 48 -6.48 4.80 11.28
CA VAL A 48 -5.19 5.38 10.89
C VAL A 48 -4.17 4.27 10.62
N ARG A 49 -4.10 3.28 11.50
CA ARG A 49 -3.20 2.13 11.31
C ARG A 49 -3.53 1.36 10.04
N GLU A 50 -4.82 1.13 9.78
CA GLU A 50 -5.25 0.41 8.58
C GLU A 50 -4.91 1.18 7.30
N LEU A 51 -5.14 2.49 7.28
CA LEU A 51 -4.79 3.32 6.14
C LEU A 51 -3.28 3.36 5.92
N LEU A 52 -2.52 3.47 7.00
CA LEU A 52 -1.05 3.44 6.92
C LEU A 52 -0.58 2.12 6.32
N ARG A 53 -1.13 1.01 6.77
CA ARG A 53 -0.79 -0.30 6.22
C ARG A 53 -1.12 -0.41 4.74
N LEU A 54 -2.35 -0.05 4.36
CA LEU A 54 -2.80 -0.17 2.97
C LEU A 54 -1.99 0.72 2.02
N VAL A 55 -1.78 1.96 2.40
CA VAL A 55 -1.16 2.96 1.51
C VAL A 55 0.36 2.85 1.52
N HIS A 56 0.96 2.73 2.69
CA HIS A 56 2.42 2.82 2.82
C HIS A 56 3.12 1.47 2.89
N VAL A 57 2.53 0.46 3.50
CA VAL A 57 3.13 -0.88 3.59
C VAL A 57 2.76 -1.71 2.38
N GLU A 58 1.48 -1.82 2.07
CA GLU A 58 1.01 -2.59 0.91
C GLU A 58 1.15 -1.84 -0.40
N GLN A 59 1.39 -0.54 -0.36
CA GLN A 59 1.56 0.31 -1.55
C GLN A 59 0.35 0.28 -2.48
N ILE A 60 -0.84 0.29 -1.90
CA ILE A 60 -2.10 0.27 -2.66
C ILE A 60 -2.54 1.71 -2.94
N ASP A 61 -2.86 2.00 -4.20
CA ASP A 61 -3.49 3.26 -4.59
C ASP A 61 -4.99 3.15 -4.33
N LEU A 62 -5.45 3.76 -3.24
CA LEU A 62 -6.85 3.67 -2.81
C LEU A 62 -7.84 4.23 -3.83
N SER A 63 -7.41 5.16 -4.69
CA SER A 63 -8.27 5.73 -5.73
C SER A 63 -8.65 4.70 -6.79
N ARG A 64 -7.90 3.61 -6.88
CA ARG A 64 -8.12 2.54 -7.85
C ARG A 64 -8.82 1.32 -7.27
N VAL A 65 -9.14 1.36 -5.98
CA VAL A 65 -9.79 0.24 -5.29
C VAL A 65 -11.29 0.30 -5.52
N LYS A 66 -11.85 -0.77 -6.08
CA LYS A 66 -13.28 -0.89 -6.36
C LYS A 66 -13.79 -2.22 -5.84
N LYS A 67 -15.04 -2.23 -5.42
CA LYS A 67 -15.69 -3.43 -4.89
C LYS A 67 -15.61 -4.60 -5.87
N GLU A 68 -15.80 -4.34 -7.15
CA GLU A 68 -15.79 -5.38 -8.19
C GLU A 68 -14.46 -6.12 -8.26
N ASP A 69 -13.33 -5.44 -7.97
CA ASP A 69 -12.02 -6.08 -7.96
C ASP A 69 -11.94 -7.12 -6.85
N PHE A 70 -12.49 -6.81 -5.69
CA PHE A 70 -12.52 -7.74 -4.56
C PHE A 70 -13.52 -8.87 -4.76
N GLU A 71 -14.61 -8.63 -5.45
CA GLU A 71 -15.55 -9.67 -5.84
C GLU A 71 -14.87 -10.70 -6.77
N ILE A 72 -14.07 -10.23 -7.71
CA ILE A 72 -13.30 -11.10 -8.61
C ILE A 72 -12.29 -11.92 -7.81
N ILE A 73 -11.56 -11.27 -6.91
CA ILE A 73 -10.58 -11.95 -6.06
C ILE A 73 -11.25 -13.04 -5.23
N GLU A 74 -12.37 -12.72 -4.60
CA GLU A 74 -13.12 -13.68 -3.77
C GLU A 74 -13.65 -14.83 -4.61
N TYR A 75 -14.20 -14.55 -5.80
CA TYR A 75 -14.66 -15.57 -6.73
C TYR A 75 -13.54 -16.53 -7.09
N LEU A 76 -12.37 -15.99 -7.46
CA LEU A 76 -11.21 -16.82 -7.82
C LEU A 76 -10.75 -17.69 -6.67
N LYS A 77 -10.66 -17.12 -5.47
CA LYS A 77 -10.23 -17.87 -4.28
C LYS A 77 -11.18 -19.01 -3.92
N THR A 78 -12.48 -18.77 -4.05
CA THR A 78 -13.50 -19.74 -3.62
C THR A 78 -13.88 -20.71 -4.71
N GLN A 79 -14.00 -20.27 -5.96
CA GLN A 79 -14.50 -21.07 -7.08
C GLN A 79 -13.40 -21.62 -7.98
N GLN A 80 -12.25 -20.96 -8.01
CA GLN A 80 -11.14 -21.36 -8.88
C GLN A 80 -9.80 -21.26 -8.15
N PRO A 81 -9.62 -21.99 -7.04
CA PRO A 81 -8.44 -21.81 -6.19
C PRO A 81 -7.13 -22.14 -6.89
N ARG A 82 -7.12 -23.12 -7.79
CA ARG A 82 -5.90 -23.46 -8.54
C ARG A 82 -5.50 -22.36 -9.50
N LEU A 83 -6.47 -21.80 -10.19
CA LEU A 83 -6.24 -20.64 -11.08
C LEU A 83 -5.74 -19.45 -10.27
N TYR A 84 -6.35 -19.18 -9.14
CA TYR A 84 -5.94 -18.11 -8.25
C TYR A 84 -4.47 -18.26 -7.84
N GLN A 85 -4.06 -19.46 -7.43
CA GLN A 85 -2.68 -19.70 -7.03
C GLN A 85 -1.69 -19.51 -8.17
N GLY A 86 -2.06 -19.94 -9.38
CA GLY A 86 -1.25 -19.70 -10.57
C GLY A 86 -1.08 -18.22 -10.89
N LEU A 87 -2.18 -17.48 -10.87
CA LEU A 87 -2.18 -16.05 -11.10
C LEU A 87 -1.38 -15.30 -10.04
N ARG A 88 -1.49 -15.73 -8.80
CA ARG A 88 -0.73 -15.15 -7.69
C ARG A 88 0.77 -15.31 -7.89
N ARG A 89 1.22 -16.49 -8.32
CA ARG A 89 2.63 -16.74 -8.63
C ARG A 89 3.09 -15.87 -9.79
N ASP A 90 2.30 -15.78 -10.85
CA ASP A 90 2.63 -14.99 -12.02
C ASP A 90 2.72 -13.49 -11.66
N ALA A 91 1.78 -13.00 -10.88
CA ALA A 91 1.81 -11.63 -10.38
C ALA A 91 3.03 -11.36 -9.50
N GLY A 92 3.40 -12.34 -8.66
CA GLY A 92 4.60 -12.25 -7.83
C GLY A 92 5.88 -12.19 -8.66
N ALA A 93 5.97 -13.02 -9.69
CA ALA A 93 7.12 -13.00 -10.61
C ALA A 93 7.22 -11.66 -11.34
N THR A 94 6.10 -11.13 -11.82
CA THR A 94 6.05 -9.82 -12.47
C THR A 94 6.49 -8.72 -11.51
N ARG A 95 6.07 -8.78 -10.25
CA ARG A 95 6.47 -7.82 -9.22
C ARG A 95 7.97 -7.86 -8.97
N GLN A 96 8.57 -9.05 -8.91
CA GLN A 96 10.02 -9.20 -8.74
C GLN A 96 10.78 -8.61 -9.93
N GLN A 97 10.29 -8.82 -11.14
CA GLN A 97 10.85 -8.19 -12.33
C GLN A 97 10.69 -6.67 -12.27
N GLY A 98 9.54 -6.20 -11.77
CA GLY A 98 9.30 -4.79 -11.57
C GLY A 98 10.24 -4.15 -10.55
N GLU A 99 10.63 -4.88 -9.52
CA GLU A 99 11.60 -4.39 -8.53
C GLU A 99 12.97 -4.19 -9.15
N ALA A 100 13.34 -4.99 -10.14
CA ALA A 100 14.60 -4.81 -10.85
C ALA A 100 14.65 -3.50 -11.65
N VAL A 101 13.50 -2.90 -11.93
CA VAL A 101 13.37 -1.62 -12.65
C VAL A 101 12.55 -0.61 -11.83
N LEU A 102 12.75 -0.60 -10.54
CA LEU A 102 11.97 0.19 -9.57
C LEU A 102 11.90 1.68 -9.90
N HIS A 103 12.94 2.21 -10.47
CA HIS A 103 13.01 3.63 -10.82
C HIS A 103 11.96 4.04 -11.87
N TYR A 104 11.33 3.09 -12.56
CA TYR A 104 10.25 3.37 -13.51
C TYR A 104 8.87 3.39 -12.86
N MET A 105 8.73 2.86 -11.64
CA MET A 105 7.43 2.73 -10.98
C MET A 105 6.68 4.06 -10.82
N PRO A 106 7.32 5.15 -10.38
CA PRO A 106 6.62 6.43 -10.26
C PRO A 106 6.08 6.95 -11.59
N ALA A 107 6.83 6.77 -12.67
CA ALA A 107 6.39 7.17 -14.00
C ALA A 107 5.20 6.35 -14.48
N ILE A 108 5.23 5.04 -14.25
CA ILE A 108 4.12 4.14 -14.58
C ILE A 108 2.86 4.54 -13.82
N ARG A 109 2.98 4.84 -12.53
CA ARG A 109 1.86 5.29 -11.71
C ARG A 109 1.27 6.60 -12.21
N ARG A 110 2.11 7.55 -12.63
CA ARG A 110 1.64 8.82 -13.20
C ARG A 110 0.85 8.58 -14.49
N GLN A 111 1.37 7.75 -15.37
CA GLN A 111 0.69 7.42 -16.63
C GLN A 111 -0.67 6.77 -16.37
N SER A 112 -0.73 5.86 -15.40
CA SER A 112 -1.98 5.21 -15.02
C SER A 112 -3.01 6.21 -14.48
N LYS A 113 -2.57 7.19 -13.69
CA LYS A 113 -3.45 8.24 -13.18
C LYS A 113 -3.95 9.16 -14.30
N GLU A 114 -3.08 9.54 -15.22
CA GLU A 114 -3.45 10.35 -16.36
C GLU A 114 -4.44 9.62 -17.26
N ALA A 115 -4.24 8.33 -17.46
CA ALA A 115 -5.13 7.51 -18.27
C ALA A 115 -6.51 7.30 -17.63
N SER A 116 -6.65 7.47 -16.33
CA SER A 116 -7.93 7.33 -15.63
C SER A 116 -8.81 8.58 -15.71
N TYR A 117 -8.28 9.66 -16.24
CA TYR A 117 -8.99 10.91 -16.43
C TYR A 117 -9.25 11.14 -17.92
#